data_d1f21861ed156b0efddee00c201370b1
#
_entry.id   d1f21861ed156b0efddee00c201370b1
#
_cell.length_a   1.000
_cell.length_b   1.000
_cell.length_c   1.000
_cell.angle_alpha   90.00
_cell.angle_beta   90.00
_cell.angle_gamma   90.00
#
_symmetry.space_group_name_H-M   'P 1'
#
loop_
_entity.id
_entity.type
_entity.pdbx_description
1 polymer ?
#
loop_
_entity_poly.entity_id
_entity_poly.type
_entity_poly.pdbx_seq_one_letter_code
_entity_poly.pdbx_strand_id
1 'polypeptide(L)'
;MHARRAAAFDAPAIHSDVVTHPPADTVITARNAICEVRAAEIRFGRGQFWGVQYHPEYRLHDVASVIRRYGQTLVDEGFFADLAELERYAADLSALEADPKPHDIAWRLGLDADIVSDAIRQTELANWVSFSGCNACCRCAAARADAPAASPPDRDAV
;
A
#
# COMPACT_ATOMS: atom_id res chain seq x y z
N MET A 1 -2.86 7.98 6.85
CA MET A 1 -2.56 7.00 5.77
C MET A 1 -3.37 7.26 4.49
N HIS A 2 -4.69 7.31 4.51
CA HIS A 2 -5.57 7.32 3.31
C HIS A 2 -5.97 8.72 2.79
N ALA A 3 -5.14 9.76 2.98
CA ALA A 3 -5.44 11.08 2.42
C ALA A 3 -5.63 10.96 0.90
N ARG A 4 -6.70 11.56 0.36
CA ARG A 4 -7.13 11.51 -1.05
C ARG A 4 -7.65 10.15 -1.54
N ARG A 5 -7.81 9.15 -0.68
CA ARG A 5 -8.48 7.89 -1.01
C ARG A 5 -10.00 8.07 -0.88
N ALA A 6 -10.77 7.38 -1.68
CA ALA A 6 -12.22 7.25 -1.47
C ALA A 6 -12.51 6.54 -0.13
N ALA A 7 -13.68 6.76 0.43
CA ALA A 7 -14.10 6.13 1.69
C ALA A 7 -14.25 4.59 1.56
N ALA A 8 -14.54 4.11 0.36
CA ALA A 8 -14.49 2.71 -0.02
C ALA A 8 -13.65 2.61 -1.29
N PHE A 9 -12.79 1.61 -1.39
CA PHE A 9 -11.90 1.39 -2.51
C PHE A 9 -11.53 -0.07 -2.66
N ASP A 10 -11.15 -0.46 -3.85
CA ASP A 10 -10.61 -1.78 -4.15
C ASP A 10 -9.09 -1.78 -4.11
N ALA A 11 -8.51 -2.91 -3.68
CA ALA A 11 -7.06 -3.10 -3.65
C ALA A 11 -6.70 -4.58 -3.81
N PRO A 12 -5.62 -4.93 -4.54
CA PRO A 12 -5.15 -6.31 -4.61
C PRO A 12 -4.79 -6.81 -3.22
N ALA A 13 -5.32 -7.96 -2.83
CA ALA A 13 -5.04 -8.54 -1.52
C ALA A 13 -4.82 -10.05 -1.65
N ILE A 14 -3.65 -10.52 -1.22
CA ILE A 14 -3.28 -11.92 -1.24
C ILE A 14 -2.58 -12.22 0.08
N HIS A 15 -3.31 -12.86 1.00
CA HIS A 15 -2.78 -13.26 2.31
C HIS A 15 -3.62 -14.41 2.88
N SER A 16 -2.98 -15.29 3.63
CA SER A 16 -3.62 -16.40 4.35
C SER A 16 -3.93 -16.06 5.80
N ASP A 17 -3.19 -15.10 6.37
CA ASP A 17 -3.30 -14.74 7.79
C ASP A 17 -4.05 -13.42 7.98
N VAL A 18 -4.63 -13.27 9.16
CA VAL A 18 -5.30 -12.03 9.58
C VAL A 18 -4.74 -11.53 10.90
N VAL A 19 -4.72 -10.23 11.10
CA VAL A 19 -4.35 -9.63 12.39
C VAL A 19 -5.54 -9.73 13.33
N THR A 20 -5.44 -10.59 14.33
CA THR A 20 -6.50 -10.80 15.34
C THR A 20 -6.33 -9.92 16.57
N HIS A 21 -5.10 -9.56 16.93
CA HIS A 21 -4.76 -8.79 18.12
C HIS A 21 -3.79 -7.66 17.75
N PRO A 22 -4.29 -6.50 17.32
CA PRO A 22 -3.43 -5.35 17.06
C PRO A 22 -2.82 -4.83 18.36
N PRO A 23 -1.60 -4.26 18.33
CA PRO A 23 -0.97 -3.64 19.50
C PRO A 23 -1.82 -2.52 20.11
N ALA A 24 -1.51 -2.13 21.35
CA ALA A 24 -2.04 -0.90 21.93
C ALA A 24 -1.67 0.31 21.04
N ASP A 25 -2.46 1.37 21.11
CA ASP A 25 -2.29 2.60 20.32
C ASP A 25 -2.38 2.38 18.79
N THR A 26 -3.09 1.32 18.38
CA THR A 26 -3.42 1.05 16.97
C THR A 26 -4.71 1.77 16.57
N VAL A 27 -4.66 2.47 15.44
CA VAL A 27 -5.84 3.00 14.76
C VAL A 27 -6.07 2.17 13.50
N ILE A 28 -7.17 1.40 13.47
CA ILE A 28 -7.58 0.65 12.27
C ILE A 28 -8.13 1.68 11.27
N THR A 29 -7.51 1.75 10.09
CA THR A 29 -7.80 2.75 9.07
C THR A 29 -8.51 2.18 7.85
N ALA A 30 -8.48 0.86 7.65
CA ALA A 30 -9.30 0.16 6.66
C ALA A 30 -9.69 -1.24 7.16
N ARG A 31 -10.89 -1.67 6.79
CA ARG A 31 -11.48 -2.98 7.08
C ARG A 31 -12.43 -3.40 5.97
N ASN A 32 -12.80 -4.67 5.94
CA ASN A 32 -13.90 -5.17 5.11
C ASN A 32 -14.72 -6.21 5.87
N ALA A 33 -15.69 -6.82 5.21
CA ALA A 33 -16.60 -7.81 5.85
C ALA A 33 -15.88 -9.10 6.30
N ILE A 34 -14.71 -9.40 5.73
CA ILE A 34 -13.95 -10.64 6.00
C ILE A 34 -12.83 -10.39 7.02
N CYS A 35 -12.20 -9.21 6.99
CA CYS A 35 -11.03 -8.91 7.79
C CYS A 35 -11.17 -7.55 8.45
N GLU A 36 -11.16 -7.55 9.80
CA GLU A 36 -11.30 -6.34 10.61
C GLU A 36 -10.10 -5.39 10.49
N VAL A 37 -8.89 -5.92 10.24
CA VAL A 37 -7.68 -5.12 10.12
C VAL A 37 -7.11 -5.26 8.72
N ARG A 38 -7.51 -4.38 7.81
CA ARG A 38 -6.94 -4.30 6.45
C ARG A 38 -5.84 -3.27 6.36
N ALA A 39 -5.93 -2.20 7.14
CA ALA A 39 -4.86 -1.23 7.30
C ALA A 39 -4.90 -0.63 8.70
N ALA A 40 -3.73 -0.29 9.22
CA ALA A 40 -3.58 0.27 10.55
C ALA A 40 -2.43 1.27 10.63
N GLU A 41 -2.61 2.27 11.47
CA GLU A 41 -1.58 3.17 11.95
C GLU A 41 -1.26 2.85 13.40
N ILE A 42 0.01 2.60 13.72
CA ILE A 42 0.46 2.23 15.04
C ILE A 42 1.46 3.28 15.52
N ARG A 43 1.24 3.83 16.70
CA ARG A 43 2.21 4.72 17.36
C ARG A 43 3.10 3.92 18.27
N PHE A 44 4.39 4.11 18.13
CA PHE A 44 5.37 3.46 19.00
C PHE A 44 6.46 4.46 19.40
N GLY A 45 6.45 4.89 20.65
CA GLY A 45 7.33 5.94 21.15
C GLY A 45 7.19 7.22 20.34
N ARG A 46 8.26 7.65 19.67
CA ARG A 46 8.28 8.83 18.78
C ARG A 46 8.06 8.47 17.30
N GLY A 47 7.86 7.20 17.00
CA GLY A 47 7.65 6.68 15.65
C GLY A 47 6.19 6.44 15.33
N GLN A 48 5.92 6.29 14.04
CA GLN A 48 4.65 5.86 13.51
C GLN A 48 4.90 4.78 12.46
N PHE A 49 4.17 3.69 12.55
CA PHE A 49 4.16 2.61 11.59
C PHE A 49 2.82 2.58 10.85
N TRP A 50 2.84 2.40 9.55
CA TRP A 50 1.66 2.16 8.73
C TRP A 50 1.76 0.75 8.15
N GLY A 51 0.77 -0.07 8.41
CA GLY A 51 0.66 -1.43 7.89
C GLY A 51 -0.59 -1.61 7.06
N VAL A 52 -0.46 -2.34 5.95
CA VAL A 52 -1.58 -2.73 5.09
C VAL A 52 -1.50 -4.23 4.82
N GLN A 53 -2.67 -4.90 4.69
CA GLN A 53 -2.80 -6.30 4.28
C GLN A 53 -3.25 -6.43 2.83
N TYR A 54 -3.10 -5.39 2.05
CA TYR A 54 -3.25 -5.37 0.61
C TYR A 54 -1.97 -4.85 -0.03
N HIS A 55 -1.86 -4.95 -1.34
CA HIS A 55 -0.66 -4.68 -2.10
C HIS A 55 -0.83 -3.44 -3.00
N PRO A 56 -0.65 -2.21 -2.48
CA PRO A 56 -0.71 -1.01 -3.30
C PRO A 56 0.40 -0.94 -4.36
N GLU A 57 1.49 -1.69 -4.15
CA GLU A 57 2.62 -1.79 -5.06
C GLU A 57 2.38 -2.74 -6.23
N TYR A 58 1.45 -3.72 -6.11
CA TYR A 58 1.23 -4.71 -7.17
C TYR A 58 0.56 -4.10 -8.38
N ARG A 59 1.17 -4.32 -9.52
CA ARG A 59 0.58 -4.06 -10.85
C ARG A 59 -0.27 -5.28 -11.25
N LEU A 60 -1.08 -5.11 -12.30
CA LEU A 60 -1.90 -6.22 -12.78
C LEU A 60 -1.06 -7.43 -13.23
N HIS A 61 0.12 -7.18 -13.79
CA HIS A 61 1.10 -8.22 -14.12
C HIS A 61 1.58 -8.99 -12.89
N ASP A 62 1.83 -8.30 -11.78
CA ASP A 62 2.25 -8.95 -10.53
C ASP A 62 1.13 -9.83 -9.98
N VAL A 63 -0.11 -9.32 -9.99
CA VAL A 63 -1.30 -10.10 -9.61
C VAL A 63 -1.47 -11.32 -10.49
N ALA A 64 -1.34 -11.19 -11.82
CA ALA A 64 -1.40 -12.31 -12.76
C ALA A 64 -0.32 -13.37 -12.47
N SER A 65 0.89 -12.92 -12.12
CA SER A 65 2.01 -13.81 -11.80
C SER A 65 1.76 -14.58 -10.49
N VAL A 66 1.21 -13.92 -9.48
CA VAL A 66 0.84 -14.57 -8.22
C VAL A 66 -0.30 -15.57 -8.42
N ILE A 67 -1.34 -15.21 -9.18
CA ILE A 67 -2.44 -16.11 -9.52
C ILE A 67 -1.92 -17.40 -10.20
N ARG A 68 -1.02 -17.26 -11.17
CA ARG A 68 -0.39 -18.42 -11.83
C ARG A 68 0.43 -19.26 -10.86
N ARG A 69 1.16 -18.62 -9.95
CA ARG A 69 2.00 -19.32 -8.96
C ARG A 69 1.19 -20.19 -8.01
N TYR A 70 0.02 -19.71 -7.59
CA TYR A 70 -0.87 -20.41 -6.67
C TYR A 70 -2.02 -21.13 -7.37
N GLY A 71 -1.94 -21.30 -8.68
CA GLY A 71 -3.02 -21.74 -9.55
C GLY A 71 -3.79 -22.96 -9.05
N GLN A 72 -3.11 -24.05 -8.71
CA GLN A 72 -3.79 -25.26 -8.23
C GLN A 72 -4.51 -25.00 -6.89
N THR A 73 -3.87 -24.30 -5.95
CA THR A 73 -4.48 -23.95 -4.66
C THR A 73 -5.75 -23.12 -4.86
N LEU A 74 -5.72 -22.13 -5.75
CA LEU A 74 -6.88 -21.29 -6.02
C LEU A 74 -8.05 -22.05 -6.67
N VAL A 75 -7.76 -23.06 -7.49
CA VAL A 75 -8.77 -23.97 -8.03
C VAL A 75 -9.32 -24.89 -6.92
N ASP A 76 -8.47 -25.46 -6.10
CA ASP A 76 -8.87 -26.35 -5.00
C ASP A 76 -9.73 -25.62 -3.95
N GLU A 77 -9.47 -24.32 -3.74
CA GLU A 77 -10.25 -23.43 -2.85
C GLU A 77 -11.52 -22.87 -3.51
N GLY A 78 -11.75 -23.14 -4.80
CA GLY A 78 -12.95 -22.77 -5.53
C GLY A 78 -13.01 -21.32 -6.04
N PHE A 79 -11.88 -20.63 -6.11
CA PHE A 79 -11.80 -19.31 -6.74
C PHE A 79 -11.91 -19.36 -8.27
N PHE A 80 -11.48 -20.47 -8.87
CA PHE A 80 -11.64 -20.75 -10.30
C PHE A 80 -12.13 -22.16 -10.49
N ALA A 81 -12.91 -22.40 -11.54
CA ALA A 81 -13.43 -23.75 -11.85
C ALA A 81 -12.32 -24.70 -12.31
N ASP A 82 -11.32 -24.18 -13.02
CA ASP A 82 -10.17 -24.93 -13.50
C ASP A 82 -8.97 -24.03 -13.81
N LEU A 83 -7.82 -24.64 -14.10
CA LEU A 83 -6.60 -23.94 -14.49
C LEU A 83 -6.74 -23.16 -15.81
N ALA A 84 -7.63 -23.58 -16.71
CA ALA A 84 -7.85 -22.90 -17.97
C ALA A 84 -8.62 -21.57 -17.75
N GLU A 85 -9.58 -21.54 -16.85
CA GLU A 85 -10.25 -20.31 -16.43
C GLU A 85 -9.27 -19.36 -15.75
N LEU A 86 -8.46 -19.86 -14.82
CA LEU A 86 -7.42 -19.11 -14.16
C LEU A 86 -6.46 -18.46 -15.14
N GLU A 87 -5.98 -19.22 -16.13
CA GLU A 87 -5.04 -18.69 -17.12
C GLU A 87 -5.69 -17.62 -18.01
N ARG A 88 -6.96 -17.78 -18.38
CA ARG A 88 -7.70 -16.72 -19.10
C ARG A 88 -7.79 -15.45 -18.28
N TYR A 89 -8.12 -15.57 -17.00
CA TYR A 89 -8.18 -14.43 -16.08
C TYR A 89 -6.83 -13.72 -15.94
N ALA A 90 -5.75 -14.48 -15.74
CA ALA A 90 -4.40 -13.95 -15.64
C ALA A 90 -3.90 -13.32 -16.96
N ALA A 91 -4.29 -13.87 -18.11
CA ALA A 91 -4.02 -13.28 -19.42
C ALA A 91 -4.76 -11.95 -19.62
N ASP A 92 -6.03 -11.88 -19.21
CA ASP A 92 -6.84 -10.65 -19.26
C ASP A 92 -6.22 -9.54 -18.39
N LEU A 93 -5.75 -9.84 -17.18
CA LEU A 93 -5.03 -8.89 -16.34
C LEU A 93 -3.76 -8.37 -17.04
N SER A 94 -3.00 -9.26 -17.65
CA SER A 94 -1.77 -8.89 -18.38
C SER A 94 -2.06 -8.03 -19.61
N ALA A 95 -3.14 -8.33 -20.33
CA ALA A 95 -3.59 -7.56 -21.48
C ALA A 95 -4.07 -6.16 -21.07
N LEU A 96 -4.80 -6.05 -19.99
CA LEU A 96 -5.28 -4.77 -19.45
C LEU A 96 -4.12 -3.87 -18.99
N GLU A 97 -3.05 -4.45 -18.44
CA GLU A 97 -1.86 -3.67 -18.11
C GLU A 97 -1.11 -3.17 -19.34
N ALA A 98 -1.02 -4.00 -20.38
CA ALA A 98 -0.33 -3.62 -21.62
C ALA A 98 -1.06 -2.51 -22.38
N ASP A 99 -2.39 -2.52 -22.37
CA ASP A 99 -3.24 -1.46 -22.92
C ASP A 99 -4.44 -1.21 -21.97
N PRO A 100 -4.41 -0.17 -21.16
CA PRO A 100 -5.50 0.13 -20.24
C PRO A 100 -6.77 0.71 -20.89
N LYS A 101 -6.79 0.87 -22.22
CA LYS A 101 -7.95 1.40 -22.97
C LYS A 101 -9.11 0.42 -23.17
N PRO A 102 -8.94 -0.92 -23.21
CA PRO A 102 -10.07 -1.83 -23.32
C PRO A 102 -10.94 -1.78 -22.05
N HIS A 103 -11.90 -0.88 -22.02
CA HIS A 103 -12.90 -0.79 -20.94
C HIS A 103 -13.69 -2.08 -20.77
N ASP A 104 -13.83 -2.89 -21.82
CA ASP A 104 -14.51 -4.16 -21.82
C ASP A 104 -13.80 -5.21 -20.92
N ILE A 105 -12.48 -5.28 -20.94
CA ILE A 105 -11.71 -6.19 -20.08
C ILE A 105 -11.84 -5.75 -18.62
N ALA A 106 -11.59 -4.48 -18.30
CA ALA A 106 -11.71 -3.95 -16.95
C ALA A 106 -13.13 -4.17 -16.40
N TRP A 107 -14.14 -3.87 -17.20
CA TRP A 107 -15.55 -4.05 -16.80
C TRP A 107 -15.92 -5.53 -16.58
N ARG A 108 -15.46 -6.44 -17.48
CA ARG A 108 -15.68 -7.88 -17.34
C ARG A 108 -15.02 -8.45 -16.07
N LEU A 109 -13.85 -7.93 -15.71
CA LEU A 109 -13.11 -8.33 -14.51
C LEU A 109 -13.61 -7.60 -13.25
N GLY A 110 -14.52 -6.64 -13.37
CA GLY A 110 -15.01 -5.83 -12.25
C GLY A 110 -13.94 -4.89 -11.67
N LEU A 111 -12.97 -4.48 -12.49
CA LEU A 111 -11.86 -3.62 -12.08
C LEU A 111 -12.14 -2.17 -12.42
N ASP A 112 -11.97 -1.29 -11.45
CA ASP A 112 -12.13 0.15 -11.61
C ASP A 112 -10.78 0.90 -11.56
N ALA A 113 -10.85 2.23 -11.46
CA ALA A 113 -9.69 3.09 -11.39
C ALA A 113 -8.81 2.84 -10.16
N ASP A 114 -9.37 2.32 -9.07
CA ASP A 114 -8.61 2.00 -7.85
C ASP A 114 -7.55 0.93 -8.10
N ILE A 115 -7.83 0.01 -9.02
CA ILE A 115 -6.93 -1.07 -9.41
C ILE A 115 -6.10 -0.69 -10.65
N VAL A 116 -6.74 -0.12 -11.67
CA VAL A 116 -6.09 0.10 -12.98
C VAL A 116 -5.15 1.29 -12.97
N SER A 117 -5.44 2.35 -12.20
CA SER A 117 -4.62 3.56 -12.14
C SER A 117 -3.50 3.44 -11.10
N ASP A 118 -2.25 3.44 -11.55
CA ASP A 118 -1.07 3.45 -10.66
C ASP A 118 -1.14 4.58 -9.62
N ALA A 119 -1.53 5.78 -10.05
CA ALA A 119 -1.59 6.95 -9.19
C ALA A 119 -2.64 6.82 -8.07
N ILE A 120 -3.75 6.13 -8.34
CA ILE A 120 -4.79 5.88 -7.34
C ILE A 120 -4.38 4.68 -6.46
N ARG A 121 -3.97 3.58 -7.07
CA ARG A 121 -3.58 2.37 -6.35
C ARG A 121 -2.45 2.61 -5.35
N GLN A 122 -1.46 3.43 -5.69
CA GLN A 122 -0.27 3.71 -4.88
C GLN A 122 -0.45 4.91 -3.93
N THR A 123 -1.68 5.35 -3.68
CA THR A 123 -1.97 6.51 -2.83
C THR A 123 -1.32 6.40 -1.43
N GLU A 124 -1.39 5.23 -0.81
CA GLU A 124 -0.81 5.01 0.52
C GLU A 124 0.72 5.13 0.51
N LEU A 125 1.38 4.61 -0.52
CA LEU A 125 2.84 4.71 -0.69
C LEU A 125 3.26 6.17 -0.89
N ALA A 126 2.56 6.91 -1.74
CA ALA A 126 2.81 8.33 -1.96
C ALA A 126 2.61 9.15 -0.68
N ASN A 127 1.54 8.87 0.07
CA ASN A 127 1.27 9.51 1.35
C ASN A 127 2.35 9.17 2.39
N TRP A 128 2.82 7.93 2.44
CA TRP A 128 3.86 7.51 3.37
C TRP A 128 5.20 8.21 3.08
N VAL A 129 5.59 8.29 1.81
CA VAL A 129 6.80 9.01 1.39
C VAL A 129 6.72 10.50 1.77
N SER A 130 5.57 11.13 1.50
CA SER A 130 5.33 12.54 1.83
C SER A 130 5.36 12.78 3.34
N PHE A 131 4.75 11.92 4.14
CA PHE A 131 4.75 11.97 5.59
C PHE A 131 6.15 11.78 6.17
N SER A 132 6.90 10.81 5.68
CA SER A 132 8.28 10.52 6.12
C SER A 132 9.24 11.66 5.77
N GLY A 133 9.12 12.23 4.58
CA GLY A 133 9.90 13.37 4.13
C GLY A 133 9.65 14.63 4.96
N CYS A 134 8.40 14.93 5.28
CA CYS A 134 8.03 16.06 6.13
C CYS A 134 8.60 15.92 7.54
N ASN A 135 8.48 14.74 8.16
CA ASN A 135 9.02 14.48 9.50
C ASN A 135 10.55 14.56 9.54
N ALA A 136 11.25 14.13 8.48
CA ALA A 136 12.70 14.26 8.39
C ALA A 136 13.12 15.74 8.33
N CYS A 137 12.42 16.56 7.55
CA CYS A 137 12.68 18.00 7.43
C CYS A 137 12.43 18.73 8.75
N CYS A 138 11.32 18.46 9.44
CA CYS A 138 11.03 19.05 10.76
C CYS A 138 12.07 18.66 11.82
N ARG A 139 12.58 17.43 11.79
CA ARG A 139 13.66 17.00 12.71
C ARG A 139 14.99 17.72 12.44
N CYS A 140 15.33 17.95 11.18
CA CYS A 140 16.52 18.73 10.80
C CYS A 140 16.38 20.19 11.22
N ALA A 141 15.21 20.78 11.12
CA ALA A 141 14.96 22.17 11.57
C ALA A 141 15.05 22.29 13.10
N ALA A 142 14.47 21.36 13.84
CA ALA A 142 14.52 21.34 15.31
C ALA A 142 15.96 21.12 15.82
N ALA A 143 16.71 20.20 15.21
CA ALA A 143 18.11 19.93 15.56
C ALA A 143 19.05 21.12 15.28
N ARG A 144 18.71 21.99 14.32
CA ARG A 144 19.44 23.24 14.05
C ARG A 144 19.08 24.37 15.03
N ALA A 145 17.86 24.35 15.57
CA ALA A 145 17.42 25.33 16.57
C ALA A 145 18.04 25.09 17.96
N ASP A 146 18.37 23.83 18.28
CA ASP A 146 18.98 23.43 19.55
C ASP A 146 20.53 23.42 19.52
N ALA A 147 21.16 23.78 18.40
CA ALA A 147 22.62 23.89 18.36
C ALA A 147 23.07 25.14 19.13
N PRO A 148 23.90 25.03 20.19
CA PRO A 148 24.42 26.18 20.90
C PRO A 148 25.20 27.07 19.94
N ALA A 149 24.94 28.38 19.99
CA ALA A 149 25.68 29.36 19.22
C ALA A 149 27.20 29.20 19.49
N ALA A 150 27.97 28.98 18.43
CA ALA A 150 29.40 28.92 18.53
C ALA A 150 29.90 30.25 19.10
N SER A 151 30.60 30.23 20.24
CA SER A 151 31.27 31.39 20.82
C SER A 151 32.24 31.97 19.81
N PRO A 152 32.26 33.29 19.61
CA PRO A 152 33.26 33.92 18.74
C PRO A 152 34.69 33.66 19.26
N PRO A 153 35.67 33.53 18.36
CA PRO A 153 37.04 33.31 18.77
C PRO A 153 37.56 34.54 19.56
N ASP A 154 38.19 34.25 20.67
CA ASP A 154 38.84 35.22 21.54
C ASP A 154 39.92 35.99 20.75
N ARG A 155 39.75 37.31 20.68
CA ARG A 155 40.61 38.19 19.88
C ARG A 155 41.76 38.81 20.69
N ASP A 156 42.02 38.35 21.90
CA ASP A 156 43.10 38.89 22.74
C ASP A 156 44.07 37.79 23.14
N ALA A 157 44.94 37.44 22.19
CA ALA A 157 46.22 36.80 22.50
C ALA A 157 47.32 37.40 21.57
N VAL A 158 47.91 38.46 22.06
CA VAL A 158 49.21 38.96 21.60
C VAL A 158 50.28 38.37 22.49
#